data_b1dbdf7863e86d95773f81b942fad42a
#
_entry.id   b1dbdf7863e86d95773f81b942fad42a
#
_cell.length_a   1.000
_cell.length_b   1.000
_cell.length_c   1.000
_cell.angle_alpha   90.00
_cell.angle_beta   90.00
_cell.angle_gamma   90.00
#
_symmetry.space_group_name_H-M   'P 1'
#
loop_
_entity.id
_entity.type
_entity.pdbx_description
1 polymer ?
#
loop_
_entity_poly.entity_id
_entity_poly.type
_entity_poly.pdbx_seq_one_letter_code
_entity_poly.pdbx_strand_id
1 'polypeptide(L)'
;MGYTLAEAVLNGKQMELFEERSGDGTPTGTIVERGVAHSEGRCHGTAHIWIARANEKSGCEVLLQKRSAWKDSNPGCYDISSAGHLSAGDTYLEGALREIGEELGIHAEAEELRDLGLLEKVSHGVFYGKPFHDHEVSAVYLYTKPVEAEKLHLQESEVEAVRWMDLKECQKAVREGSIPNCIDIRELEMIEKAWFAGEKTKDEAEKEAAATAEK
;
A
#
# COMPACT_ATOMS: atom_id res chain seq x y z
N MET A 1 13.50 14.53 20.81
CA MET A 1 14.66 15.10 20.08
C MET A 1 14.44 14.75 18.63
N GLY A 2 14.44 15.75 17.74
CA GLY A 2 14.34 15.49 16.30
C GLY A 2 15.71 15.15 15.73
N TYR A 3 15.75 14.26 14.73
CA TYR A 3 16.95 13.92 13.97
C TYR A 3 17.04 14.79 12.71
N THR A 4 18.23 15.02 12.21
CA THR A 4 18.43 15.58 10.87
C THR A 4 18.70 14.45 9.89
N LEU A 5 18.40 14.64 8.59
CA LEU A 5 18.69 13.65 7.55
C LEU A 5 20.18 13.24 7.50
N ALA A 6 21.08 14.12 7.95
CA ALA A 6 22.51 13.84 8.06
C ALA A 6 22.86 12.88 9.21
N GLU A 7 21.98 12.69 10.21
CA GLU A 7 22.19 11.82 11.36
C GLU A 7 21.74 10.36 11.11
N ALA A 8 21.17 10.07 9.91
CA ALA A 8 20.72 8.74 9.52
C ALA A 8 21.83 7.66 9.46
N VAL A 9 23.09 8.03 9.58
CA VAL A 9 24.26 7.13 9.58
C VAL A 9 25.02 7.26 10.89
N LEU A 10 24.41 6.91 12.02
CA LEU A 10 25.12 6.81 13.28
C LEU A 10 25.64 5.37 13.45
N ASN A 11 26.94 5.22 13.68
CA ASN A 11 27.61 3.95 13.96
C ASN A 11 27.60 2.90 12.82
N GLY A 12 27.54 3.33 11.54
CA GLY A 12 27.61 2.39 10.42
C GLY A 12 26.36 1.52 10.21
N LYS A 13 25.27 1.80 10.95
CA LYS A 13 23.95 1.22 10.74
C LYS A 13 23.05 2.28 10.11
N GLN A 14 22.52 1.99 8.94
CA GLN A 14 21.53 2.86 8.31
C GLN A 14 20.26 2.83 9.19
N MET A 15 19.88 3.99 9.71
CA MET A 15 18.63 4.15 10.46
C MET A 15 17.51 4.51 9.50
N GLU A 16 16.37 3.89 9.65
CA GLU A 16 15.16 4.26 8.93
C GLU A 16 14.50 5.43 9.65
N LEU A 17 14.44 6.58 8.99
CA LEU A 17 13.91 7.83 9.52
C LEU A 17 12.61 8.19 8.82
N PHE A 18 11.59 8.48 9.61
CA PHE A 18 10.30 8.99 9.17
C PHE A 18 10.17 10.48 9.45
N GLU A 19 9.36 11.17 8.66
CA GLU A 19 8.87 12.49 9.01
C GLU A 19 7.46 12.36 9.61
N GLU A 20 7.27 12.91 10.83
CA GLU A 20 5.96 12.92 11.46
C GLU A 20 4.95 13.69 10.61
N ARG A 21 3.71 13.19 10.61
CA ARG A 21 2.61 13.80 9.88
C ARG A 21 1.44 14.09 10.82
N SER A 22 0.67 15.11 10.49
CA SER A 22 -0.65 15.33 11.09
C SER A 22 -1.66 14.34 10.48
N GLY A 23 -2.83 14.16 11.11
CA GLY A 23 -3.86 13.23 10.66
C GLY A 23 -4.43 13.50 9.26
N ASP A 24 -4.17 14.68 8.69
CA ASP A 24 -4.47 15.02 7.29
C ASP A 24 -3.33 14.68 6.31
N GLY A 25 -2.26 14.05 6.80
CA GLY A 25 -1.09 13.68 6.00
C GLY A 25 -0.04 14.77 5.79
N THR A 26 -0.25 15.97 6.34
CA THR A 26 0.70 17.08 6.21
C THR A 26 1.97 16.83 7.03
N PRO A 27 3.19 16.97 6.45
CA PRO A 27 4.44 16.85 7.19
C PRO A 27 4.55 17.90 8.29
N THR A 28 5.06 17.52 9.47
CA THR A 28 5.26 18.44 10.62
C THR A 28 6.67 19.01 10.67
N GLY A 29 7.62 18.50 9.89
CA GLY A 29 9.03 18.85 9.96
C GLY A 29 9.79 18.13 11.09
N THR A 30 9.14 17.28 11.87
CA THR A 30 9.77 16.49 12.93
C THR A 30 10.23 15.15 12.38
N ILE A 31 11.53 14.84 12.51
CA ILE A 31 12.11 13.58 12.07
C ILE A 31 12.22 12.63 13.27
N VAL A 32 11.77 11.39 13.07
CA VAL A 32 11.75 10.34 14.10
C VAL A 32 12.31 9.04 13.55
N GLU A 33 13.03 8.28 14.39
CA GLU A 33 13.51 6.95 14.02
C GLU A 33 12.36 5.93 14.09
N ARG A 34 12.32 4.97 13.16
CA ARG A 34 11.25 3.96 13.01
C ARG A 34 10.85 3.29 14.32
N GLY A 35 11.84 2.82 15.09
CA GLY A 35 11.55 2.12 16.36
C GLY A 35 10.93 3.03 17.40
N VAL A 36 11.31 4.32 17.42
CA VAL A 36 10.70 5.34 18.27
C VAL A 36 9.28 5.63 17.80
N ALA A 37 9.06 5.78 16.49
CA ALA A 37 7.74 6.03 15.92
C ALA A 37 6.75 4.95 16.36
N HIS A 38 7.08 3.68 16.19
CA HIS A 38 6.21 2.57 16.57
C HIS A 38 6.15 2.30 18.09
N SER A 39 7.16 2.68 18.88
CA SER A 39 7.07 2.52 20.34
C SER A 39 6.21 3.59 21.01
N GLU A 40 6.20 4.80 20.44
CA GLU A 40 5.48 5.96 20.97
C GLU A 40 4.16 6.24 20.24
N GLY A 41 3.88 5.56 19.11
CA GLY A 41 2.69 5.80 18.28
C GLY A 41 2.74 7.14 17.57
N ARG A 42 3.92 7.56 17.09
CA ARG A 42 4.09 8.78 16.31
C ARG A 42 3.46 8.62 14.94
N CYS A 43 2.62 9.57 14.56
CA CYS A 43 1.96 9.55 13.25
C CYS A 43 2.98 9.74 12.13
N HIS A 44 2.99 8.84 11.17
CA HIS A 44 3.91 8.84 10.03
C HIS A 44 3.21 8.45 8.73
N GLY A 45 3.87 8.69 7.59
CA GLY A 45 3.31 8.42 6.28
C GLY A 45 3.66 7.03 5.77
N THR A 46 2.69 6.39 5.10
CA THR A 46 2.90 5.16 4.33
C THR A 46 2.30 5.28 2.94
N ALA A 47 2.82 4.55 1.98
CA ALA A 47 2.25 4.43 0.65
C ALA A 47 1.74 3.02 0.44
N HIS A 48 0.49 2.89 0.04
CA HIS A 48 -0.22 1.63 -0.18
C HIS A 48 -0.61 1.50 -1.64
N ILE A 49 -0.12 0.49 -2.32
CA ILE A 49 -0.36 0.27 -3.73
C ILE A 49 -1.16 -1.02 -3.92
N TRP A 50 -2.36 -0.88 -4.46
CA TRP A 50 -3.19 -1.98 -4.88
C TRP A 50 -3.01 -2.22 -6.38
N ILE A 51 -2.72 -3.47 -6.77
CA ILE A 51 -2.69 -3.90 -8.16
C ILE A 51 -3.99 -4.65 -8.42
N ALA A 52 -4.74 -4.20 -9.43
CA ALA A 52 -6.02 -4.82 -9.78
C ALA A 52 -6.13 -5.06 -11.29
N ARG A 53 -6.90 -6.08 -11.65
CA ARG A 53 -7.23 -6.39 -13.03
C ARG A 53 -8.66 -6.93 -13.14
N ALA A 54 -9.20 -6.92 -14.37
CA ALA A 54 -10.51 -7.51 -14.64
C ALA A 54 -10.48 -9.03 -14.46
N ASN A 55 -11.56 -9.59 -13.92
CA ASN A 55 -11.81 -11.03 -13.90
C ASN A 55 -13.28 -11.33 -14.31
N GLU A 56 -13.53 -12.59 -14.71
CA GLU A 56 -14.87 -13.00 -15.17
C GLU A 56 -15.85 -13.26 -14.02
N LYS A 57 -15.38 -13.39 -12.78
CA LYS A 57 -16.20 -13.80 -11.64
C LYS A 57 -17.00 -12.65 -11.04
N SER A 58 -16.34 -11.59 -10.64
CA SER A 58 -16.97 -10.40 -10.04
C SER A 58 -16.61 -9.09 -10.74
N GLY A 59 -15.91 -9.17 -11.86
CA GLY A 59 -15.43 -8.02 -12.64
C GLY A 59 -14.07 -7.49 -12.18
N CYS A 60 -13.59 -7.86 -11.00
CA CYS A 60 -12.31 -7.36 -10.46
C CYS A 60 -11.62 -8.40 -9.58
N GLU A 61 -10.31 -8.52 -9.73
CA GLU A 61 -9.45 -9.21 -8.76
C GLU A 61 -8.25 -8.34 -8.39
N VAL A 62 -7.74 -8.54 -7.18
CA VAL A 62 -6.61 -7.81 -6.61
C VAL A 62 -5.43 -8.74 -6.37
N LEU A 63 -4.22 -8.22 -6.53
CA LEU A 63 -3.00 -8.94 -6.17
C LEU A 63 -2.75 -8.73 -4.68
N LEU A 64 -2.64 -9.80 -3.93
CA LEU A 64 -2.24 -9.78 -2.52
C LEU A 64 -0.79 -10.21 -2.40
N GLN A 65 -0.01 -9.54 -1.56
CA GLN A 65 1.26 -10.08 -1.09
C GLN A 65 1.06 -10.95 0.16
N LYS A 66 1.92 -11.94 0.32
CA LYS A 66 2.11 -12.64 1.58
C LYS A 66 3.38 -12.10 2.22
N ARG A 67 3.25 -11.49 3.37
CA ARG A 67 4.37 -10.91 4.12
C ARG A 67 5.39 -11.97 4.50
N SER A 68 6.66 -11.65 4.37
CA SER A 68 7.74 -12.55 4.79
C SER A 68 7.61 -12.94 6.27
N ALA A 69 8.02 -14.15 6.59
CA ALA A 69 8.10 -14.62 7.97
C ALA A 69 9.10 -13.84 8.85
N TRP A 70 9.94 -13.01 8.22
CA TRP A 70 10.98 -12.22 8.90
C TRP A 70 10.51 -10.79 9.23
N LYS A 71 9.29 -10.41 8.83
CA LYS A 71 8.73 -9.08 9.17
C LYS A 71 8.56 -8.94 10.67
N ASP A 72 8.86 -7.75 11.19
CA ASP A 72 8.73 -7.38 12.60
C ASP A 72 7.27 -7.18 13.04
N SER A 73 6.33 -7.02 12.09
CA SER A 73 4.88 -7.00 12.36
C SER A 73 4.14 -7.90 11.37
N ASN A 74 3.07 -8.55 11.82
CA ASN A 74 2.17 -9.39 11.00
C ASN A 74 2.90 -10.40 10.08
N PRO A 75 3.90 -11.17 10.54
CA PRO A 75 4.62 -12.11 9.68
C PRO A 75 3.69 -13.17 9.09
N GLY A 76 3.84 -13.49 7.81
CA GLY A 76 3.08 -14.52 7.11
C GLY A 76 1.61 -14.17 6.83
N CYS A 77 1.13 -12.97 7.20
CA CYS A 77 -0.19 -12.49 6.85
C CYS A 77 -0.27 -12.09 5.38
N TYR A 78 -1.47 -12.17 4.81
CA TYR A 78 -1.76 -11.50 3.54
C TYR A 78 -1.96 -10.00 3.76
N ASP A 79 -1.48 -9.23 2.79
CA ASP A 79 -1.50 -7.79 2.80
C ASP A 79 -1.83 -7.25 1.40
N ILE A 80 -1.93 -5.93 1.27
CA ILE A 80 -2.07 -5.21 0.01
C ILE A 80 -0.95 -5.57 -0.96
N SER A 81 -1.02 -5.17 -2.22
CA SER A 81 -0.05 -5.62 -3.23
C SER A 81 1.38 -5.20 -2.91
N SER A 82 1.57 -3.94 -2.53
CA SER A 82 2.85 -3.38 -2.05
C SER A 82 2.58 -2.25 -1.09
N ALA A 83 3.37 -2.15 -0.03
CA ALA A 83 3.23 -1.12 1.00
C ALA A 83 4.51 -0.85 1.75
N GLY A 84 4.81 0.41 1.97
CA GLY A 84 5.93 0.79 2.80
C GLY A 84 5.85 2.19 3.38
N HIS A 85 6.77 2.45 4.29
CA HIS A 85 6.89 3.72 4.97
C HIS A 85 7.55 4.77 4.08
N LEU A 86 7.13 6.01 4.23
CA LEU A 86 7.81 7.12 3.61
C LEU A 86 9.12 7.42 4.37
N SER A 87 10.22 7.48 3.66
CA SER A 87 11.45 8.03 4.20
C SER A 87 11.27 9.53 4.49
N ALA A 88 12.01 10.04 5.47
CA ALA A 88 11.94 11.45 5.79
C ALA A 88 12.29 12.32 4.56
N GLY A 89 11.35 13.19 4.20
CA GLY A 89 11.44 14.06 3.03
C GLY A 89 10.75 13.54 1.77
N ASP A 90 10.31 12.26 1.74
CA ASP A 90 9.58 11.69 0.61
C ASP A 90 8.16 12.26 0.53
N THR A 91 7.70 12.46 -0.69
CA THR A 91 6.26 12.56 -0.99
C THR A 91 5.62 11.18 -0.99
N TYR A 92 4.30 11.12 -0.89
CA TYR A 92 3.57 9.85 -0.96
C TYR A 92 3.78 9.13 -2.29
N LEU A 93 3.83 9.87 -3.40
CA LEU A 93 4.03 9.29 -4.72
C LEU A 93 5.45 8.74 -4.90
N GLU A 94 6.48 9.46 -4.44
CA GLU A 94 7.87 8.98 -4.46
C GLU A 94 8.00 7.70 -3.64
N GLY A 95 7.42 7.65 -2.43
CA GLY A 95 7.36 6.44 -1.61
C GLY A 95 6.66 5.29 -2.35
N ALA A 96 5.50 5.53 -2.98
CA ALA A 96 4.77 4.50 -3.72
C ALA A 96 5.58 3.92 -4.88
N LEU A 97 6.22 4.77 -5.68
CA LEU A 97 7.05 4.34 -6.82
C LEU A 97 8.27 3.53 -6.36
N ARG A 98 8.87 3.93 -5.25
CA ARG A 98 9.98 3.20 -4.65
C ARG A 98 9.54 1.83 -4.16
N GLU A 99 8.49 1.74 -3.35
CA GLU A 99 8.03 0.49 -2.73
C GLU A 99 7.58 -0.54 -3.77
N ILE A 100 6.79 -0.15 -4.77
CA ILE A 100 6.37 -1.09 -5.83
C ILE A 100 7.55 -1.61 -6.65
N GLY A 101 8.60 -0.77 -6.81
CA GLY A 101 9.85 -1.14 -7.44
C GLY A 101 10.69 -2.10 -6.60
N GLU A 102 10.84 -1.81 -5.31
CA GLU A 102 11.67 -2.59 -4.39
C GLU A 102 11.02 -3.94 -4.05
N GLU A 103 9.74 -3.95 -3.67
CA GLU A 103 9.05 -5.16 -3.24
C GLU A 103 8.68 -6.11 -4.36
N LEU A 104 8.28 -5.58 -5.54
CA LEU A 104 7.71 -6.38 -6.64
C LEU A 104 8.52 -6.32 -7.95
N GLY A 105 9.52 -5.44 -8.05
CA GLY A 105 10.29 -5.25 -9.27
C GLY A 105 9.49 -4.55 -10.38
N ILE A 106 8.43 -3.82 -10.06
CA ILE A 106 7.63 -3.07 -11.03
C ILE A 106 8.12 -1.63 -11.10
N HIS A 107 8.59 -1.22 -12.27
CA HIS A 107 8.98 0.17 -12.54
C HIS A 107 7.78 0.92 -13.12
N ALA A 108 6.94 1.46 -12.24
CA ALA A 108 5.76 2.23 -12.61
C ALA A 108 6.12 3.70 -12.85
N GLU A 109 5.40 4.35 -13.77
CA GLU A 109 5.43 5.80 -13.95
C GLU A 109 4.37 6.45 -13.04
N ALA A 110 4.60 7.72 -12.69
CA ALA A 110 3.71 8.47 -11.78
C ALA A 110 2.23 8.47 -12.22
N GLU A 111 2.00 8.60 -13.53
CA GLU A 111 0.67 8.64 -14.14
C GLU A 111 -0.05 7.29 -14.12
N GLU A 112 0.66 6.20 -13.86
CA GLU A 112 0.11 4.85 -13.76
C GLU A 112 -0.42 4.53 -12.36
N LEU A 113 -0.06 5.32 -11.36
CA LEU A 113 -0.56 5.24 -9.99
C LEU A 113 -1.74 6.20 -9.80
N ARG A 114 -2.95 5.67 -9.85
CA ARG A 114 -4.15 6.46 -9.58
C ARG A 114 -4.30 6.68 -8.08
N ASP A 115 -4.21 7.92 -7.64
CA ASP A 115 -4.44 8.32 -6.24
C ASP A 115 -5.93 8.15 -5.88
N LEU A 116 -6.21 7.43 -4.80
CA LEU A 116 -7.55 7.22 -4.26
C LEU A 116 -7.81 8.02 -2.99
N GLY A 117 -6.82 8.70 -2.45
CA GLY A 117 -6.88 9.51 -1.25
C GLY A 117 -6.14 8.92 -0.06
N LEU A 118 -6.27 9.61 1.06
CA LEU A 118 -5.60 9.27 2.31
C LEU A 118 -6.51 8.47 3.24
N LEU A 119 -5.90 7.57 4.01
CA LEU A 119 -6.55 6.78 5.05
C LEU A 119 -5.72 6.83 6.33
N GLU A 120 -6.30 7.39 7.40
CA GLU A 120 -5.69 7.34 8.73
C GLU A 120 -6.06 6.05 9.44
N LYS A 121 -5.06 5.39 10.05
CA LYS A 121 -5.21 4.16 10.83
C LYS A 121 -4.36 4.23 12.09
N VAL A 122 -4.98 3.86 13.21
CA VAL A 122 -4.30 3.65 14.48
C VAL A 122 -4.50 2.20 14.90
N SER A 123 -3.43 1.50 15.18
CA SER A 123 -3.48 0.14 15.66
C SER A 123 -2.47 -0.12 16.79
N HIS A 124 -2.79 -1.09 17.63
CA HIS A 124 -1.94 -1.49 18.74
C HIS A 124 -1.76 -3.01 18.71
N GLY A 125 -0.53 -3.45 18.89
CA GLY A 125 -0.20 -4.86 18.89
C GLY A 125 0.94 -5.18 19.84
N VAL A 126 1.30 -6.46 19.90
CA VAL A 126 2.50 -6.95 20.55
C VAL A 126 3.16 -7.92 19.60
N PHE A 127 4.35 -7.59 19.12
CA PHE A 127 5.13 -8.45 18.24
C PHE A 127 6.46 -8.77 18.91
N TYR A 128 6.80 -10.06 18.92
CA TYR A 128 8.02 -10.57 19.57
C TYR A 128 8.19 -10.09 21.02
N GLY A 129 7.04 -9.96 21.76
CA GLY A 129 7.02 -9.52 23.16
C GLY A 129 7.22 -8.02 23.38
N LYS A 130 7.24 -7.21 22.32
CA LYS A 130 7.36 -5.75 22.40
C LYS A 130 6.04 -5.07 22.00
N PRO A 131 5.61 -4.03 22.71
CA PRO A 131 4.50 -3.19 22.28
C PRO A 131 4.79 -2.55 20.90
N PHE A 132 3.76 -2.52 20.07
CA PHE A 132 3.80 -1.89 18.76
C PHE A 132 2.57 -0.98 18.63
N HIS A 133 2.82 0.30 18.50
CA HIS A 133 1.79 1.33 18.35
C HIS A 133 1.96 1.94 16.97
N ASP A 134 1.06 1.57 16.09
CA ASP A 134 1.10 2.00 14.72
C ASP A 134 0.10 3.11 14.49
N HIS A 135 0.57 4.26 14.02
CA HIS A 135 -0.26 5.41 13.68
C HIS A 135 0.18 5.93 12.32
N GLU A 136 -0.55 5.54 11.30
CA GLU A 136 -0.23 5.81 9.91
C GLU A 136 -1.27 6.72 9.24
N VAL A 137 -0.79 7.57 8.35
CA VAL A 137 -1.61 8.17 7.29
C VAL A 137 -1.09 7.62 5.97
N SER A 138 -1.88 6.75 5.37
CA SER A 138 -1.54 6.00 4.16
C SER A 138 -2.14 6.65 2.92
N ALA A 139 -1.34 6.97 1.91
CA ALA A 139 -1.87 7.28 0.60
C ALA A 139 -2.14 5.98 -0.17
N VAL A 140 -3.38 5.80 -0.59
CA VAL A 140 -3.83 4.60 -1.29
C VAL A 140 -3.82 4.83 -2.79
N TYR A 141 -3.07 4.01 -3.51
CA TYR A 141 -2.94 4.05 -4.96
C TYR A 141 -3.50 2.79 -5.61
N LEU A 142 -4.03 2.95 -6.82
CA LEU A 142 -4.48 1.86 -7.68
C LEU A 142 -3.64 1.80 -8.94
N TYR A 143 -3.02 0.64 -9.20
CA TYR A 143 -2.26 0.30 -10.39
C TYR A 143 -3.02 -0.75 -11.20
N THR A 144 -3.25 -0.48 -12.50
CA THR A 144 -4.10 -1.33 -13.36
C THR A 144 -3.42 -1.80 -14.65
N LYS A 145 -2.11 -1.59 -14.77
CA LYS A 145 -1.37 -2.12 -15.91
C LYS A 145 -1.24 -3.64 -15.79
N PRO A 146 -1.10 -4.36 -16.91
CA PRO A 146 -0.96 -5.80 -16.89
C PRO A 146 0.23 -6.27 -16.05
N VAL A 147 -0.02 -7.18 -15.12
CA VAL A 147 1.00 -7.80 -14.27
C VAL A 147 0.91 -9.31 -14.39
N GLU A 148 2.05 -9.93 -14.71
CA GLU A 148 2.23 -11.37 -14.68
C GLU A 148 2.89 -11.75 -13.35
N ALA A 149 2.10 -12.25 -12.40
CA ALA A 149 2.55 -12.50 -11.03
C ALA A 149 3.78 -13.44 -10.96
N GLU A 150 3.90 -14.35 -11.92
CA GLU A 150 4.98 -15.33 -12.02
C GLU A 150 6.30 -14.72 -12.49
N LYS A 151 6.26 -13.50 -13.03
CA LYS A 151 7.44 -12.74 -13.51
C LYS A 151 7.91 -11.65 -12.57
N LEU A 152 7.21 -11.45 -11.46
CA LEU A 152 7.61 -10.46 -10.47
C LEU A 152 8.92 -10.83 -9.78
N HIS A 153 9.73 -9.82 -9.48
CA HIS A 153 10.96 -9.95 -8.69
C HIS A 153 10.67 -9.54 -7.26
N LEU A 154 10.32 -10.53 -6.43
CA LEU A 154 9.94 -10.29 -5.05
C LEU A 154 11.17 -10.02 -4.18
N GLN A 155 11.11 -8.98 -3.35
CA GLN A 155 12.08 -8.74 -2.29
C GLN A 155 11.82 -9.75 -1.15
N GLU A 156 12.52 -10.88 -1.15
CA GLU A 156 12.27 -12.02 -0.25
C GLU A 156 12.29 -11.67 1.24
N SER A 157 13.02 -10.61 1.64
CA SER A 157 13.01 -10.12 3.02
C SER A 157 11.65 -9.51 3.43
N GLU A 158 10.89 -9.00 2.46
CA GLU A 158 9.62 -8.31 2.67
C GLU A 158 8.42 -9.15 2.23
N VAL A 159 8.50 -9.75 1.04
CA VAL A 159 7.41 -10.46 0.35
C VAL A 159 7.79 -11.92 0.11
N GLU A 160 7.06 -12.86 0.73
CA GLU A 160 7.25 -14.31 0.55
C GLU A 160 6.64 -14.79 -0.78
N ALA A 161 5.47 -14.29 -1.11
CA ALA A 161 4.71 -14.70 -2.30
C ALA A 161 3.65 -13.65 -2.65
N VAL A 162 3.12 -13.76 -3.87
CA VAL A 162 1.95 -12.99 -4.30
C VAL A 162 0.87 -13.92 -4.84
N ARG A 163 -0.40 -13.49 -4.78
CA ARG A 163 -1.51 -14.22 -5.42
C ARG A 163 -2.64 -13.29 -5.83
N TRP A 164 -3.27 -13.58 -6.92
CA TRP A 164 -4.53 -12.97 -7.30
C TRP A 164 -5.68 -13.51 -6.46
N MET A 165 -6.58 -12.64 -6.07
CA MET A 165 -7.81 -12.97 -5.36
C MET A 165 -8.97 -12.12 -5.87
N ASP A 166 -10.10 -12.75 -6.13
CA ASP A 166 -11.33 -12.04 -6.49
C ASP A 166 -11.66 -10.98 -5.42
N LEU A 167 -12.00 -9.76 -5.83
CA LEU A 167 -12.20 -8.64 -4.92
C LEU A 167 -13.30 -8.91 -3.88
N LYS A 168 -14.42 -9.52 -4.30
CA LYS A 168 -15.52 -9.84 -3.39
C LYS A 168 -15.17 -10.95 -2.42
N GLU A 169 -14.42 -11.95 -2.89
CA GLU A 169 -13.88 -12.99 -2.00
C GLU A 169 -12.87 -12.43 -1.00
N CYS A 170 -12.00 -11.52 -1.45
CA CYS A 170 -11.05 -10.84 -0.58
C CYS A 170 -11.77 -10.03 0.51
N GLN A 171 -12.73 -9.20 0.13
CA GLN A 171 -13.54 -8.43 1.08
C GLN A 171 -14.24 -9.34 2.11
N LYS A 172 -14.81 -10.45 1.65
CA LYS A 172 -15.44 -11.43 2.54
C LYS A 172 -14.43 -12.05 3.49
N ALA A 173 -13.30 -12.52 2.97
CA ALA A 173 -12.26 -13.18 3.76
C ALA A 173 -11.68 -12.25 4.84
N VAL A 174 -11.46 -10.97 4.51
CA VAL A 174 -10.99 -9.95 5.46
C VAL A 174 -12.02 -9.70 6.56
N ARG A 175 -13.31 -9.50 6.22
CA ARG A 175 -14.38 -9.27 7.21
C ARG A 175 -14.60 -10.46 8.13
N GLU A 176 -14.49 -11.68 7.62
CA GLU A 176 -14.70 -12.91 8.39
C GLU A 176 -13.44 -13.39 9.12
N GLY A 177 -12.26 -12.80 8.83
CA GLY A 177 -10.98 -13.27 9.35
C GLY A 177 -10.63 -14.70 8.92
N SER A 178 -11.16 -15.14 7.76
CA SER A 178 -10.97 -16.51 7.27
C SER A 178 -9.60 -16.79 6.66
N ILE A 179 -8.80 -15.73 6.46
CA ILE A 179 -7.37 -15.79 6.12
C ILE A 179 -6.58 -14.95 7.10
N PRO A 180 -5.34 -15.33 7.45
CA PRO A 180 -4.43 -14.43 8.18
C PRO A 180 -4.17 -13.18 7.33
N ASN A 181 -4.55 -12.00 7.80
CA ASN A 181 -4.37 -10.76 7.05
C ASN A 181 -4.19 -9.57 7.99
N CYS A 182 -3.60 -8.49 7.46
CA CYS A 182 -3.49 -7.17 8.10
C CYS A 182 -4.15 -6.05 7.26
N ILE A 183 -4.95 -6.43 6.28
CA ILE A 183 -5.63 -5.54 5.34
C ILE A 183 -6.72 -4.72 6.05
N ASP A 184 -6.76 -3.42 5.78
CA ASP A 184 -7.88 -2.57 6.17
C ASP A 184 -9.02 -2.70 5.15
N ILE A 185 -10.19 -3.11 5.61
CA ILE A 185 -11.36 -3.31 4.73
C ILE A 185 -11.75 -2.03 3.98
N ARG A 186 -11.50 -0.87 4.56
CA ARG A 186 -11.79 0.44 3.93
C ARG A 186 -11.03 0.63 2.61
N GLU A 187 -9.80 0.11 2.53
CA GLU A 187 -9.04 0.19 1.27
C GLU A 187 -9.67 -0.65 0.17
N LEU A 188 -10.10 -1.88 0.48
CA LEU A 188 -10.82 -2.72 -0.50
C LEU A 188 -12.13 -2.06 -0.98
N GLU A 189 -12.78 -1.29 -0.11
CA GLU A 189 -13.96 -0.49 -0.49
C GLU A 189 -13.58 0.71 -1.39
N MET A 190 -12.43 1.35 -1.14
CA MET A 190 -11.89 2.39 -2.03
C MET A 190 -11.56 1.82 -3.42
N ILE A 191 -10.90 0.65 -3.47
CA ILE A 191 -10.60 -0.05 -4.72
C ILE A 191 -11.87 -0.38 -5.49
N GLU A 192 -12.85 -0.99 -4.83
CA GLU A 192 -14.14 -1.32 -5.45
C GLU A 192 -14.81 -0.10 -6.08
N LYS A 193 -14.91 0.97 -5.32
CA LYS A 193 -15.51 2.22 -5.80
C LYS A 193 -14.75 2.79 -7.00
N ALA A 194 -13.41 2.82 -6.94
CA ALA A 194 -12.58 3.35 -8.01
C ALA A 194 -12.65 2.50 -9.28
N TRP A 195 -12.63 1.18 -9.14
CA TRP A 195 -12.70 0.23 -10.24
C TRP A 195 -14.01 0.38 -11.03
N PHE A 196 -15.15 0.21 -10.36
CA PHE A 196 -16.44 0.24 -11.04
C PHE A 196 -16.91 1.65 -11.46
N ALA A 197 -16.38 2.72 -10.88
CA ALA A 197 -16.60 4.07 -11.41
C ALA A 197 -15.86 4.26 -12.74
N GLY A 198 -14.66 3.70 -12.87
CA GLY A 198 -13.87 3.76 -14.12
C GLY A 198 -14.47 2.93 -15.27
N GLU A 199 -15.14 1.83 -14.98
CA GLU A 199 -15.84 1.03 -16.02
C GLU A 199 -17.03 1.76 -16.62
N LYS A 200 -17.82 2.44 -15.78
CA LYS A 200 -18.99 3.24 -16.29
C LYS A 200 -18.57 4.33 -17.26
N THR A 201 -17.47 5.01 -16.98
CA THR A 201 -16.96 6.06 -17.87
C THR A 201 -16.41 5.51 -19.20
N LYS A 202 -15.85 4.30 -19.21
CA LYS A 202 -15.41 3.62 -20.44
C LYS A 202 -16.60 3.20 -21.30
N ASP A 203 -17.61 2.58 -20.70
CA ASP A 203 -18.83 2.16 -21.40
C ASP A 203 -19.59 3.35 -22.01
N GLU A 204 -19.63 4.47 -21.30
CA GLU A 204 -20.24 5.71 -21.81
C GLU A 204 -19.45 6.29 -22.99
N ALA A 205 -18.13 6.33 -22.90
CA ALA A 205 -17.25 6.82 -23.96
C ALA A 205 -17.29 5.92 -25.21
N GLU A 206 -17.37 4.61 -25.05
CA GLU A 206 -17.49 3.66 -26.18
C GLU A 206 -18.85 3.79 -26.88
N LYS A 207 -19.94 4.01 -26.14
CA LYS A 207 -21.28 4.26 -26.70
C LYS A 207 -21.34 5.58 -27.48
N GLU A 208 -20.69 6.61 -26.97
CA GLU A 208 -20.60 7.91 -27.64
C GLU A 208 -19.76 7.84 -28.93
N ALA A 209 -18.65 7.12 -28.90
CA ALA A 209 -17.81 6.88 -30.07
C ALA A 209 -18.55 6.07 -31.16
N ALA A 210 -19.28 5.01 -30.77
CA ALA A 210 -20.09 4.21 -31.68
C ALA A 210 -21.22 5.02 -32.32
N ALA A 211 -21.92 5.86 -31.55
CA ALA A 211 -22.98 6.73 -32.05
C ALA A 211 -22.47 7.84 -33.01
N THR A 212 -21.18 8.18 -32.92
CA THR A 212 -20.55 9.18 -33.80
C THR A 212 -20.05 8.56 -35.11
N ALA A 213 -19.72 7.27 -35.11
CA ALA A 213 -19.25 6.52 -36.28
C ALA A 213 -20.38 6.10 -37.24
N GLU A 214 -21.64 6.15 -36.80
CA GLU A 214 -22.83 5.82 -37.61
C GLU A 214 -23.47 7.07 -38.32
N LYS A 215 -22.87 8.24 -38.20
CA LYS A 215 -23.30 9.49 -38.88
C LYS A 215 -22.34 9.89 -39.98
#